data_ffb728fcf3dd00614d04bf51f101b9a2
#
_entry.id   ffb728fcf3dd00614d04bf51f101b9a2
#
_cell.length_a   1.000
_cell.length_b   1.000
_cell.length_c   1.000
_cell.angle_alpha   90.00
_cell.angle_beta   90.00
_cell.angle_gamma   90.00
#
_symmetry.space_group_name_H-M   'P 1'
#
loop_
_entity.id
_entity.type
_entity.pdbx_description
1 polymer ?
#
loop_
_entity_poly.entity_id
_entity_poly.type
_entity_poly.pdbx_seq_one_letter_code
_entity_poly.pdbx_strand_id
1 'polypeptide(L)'
;METAAKNAIKGGEFLIRETDAADIFIPEQWNEEQLMIAQSCTDFLKAEVWPILDRIDSMKEPELMPSLIDKAGELGLLAVSIPEEYGGYGKDFNTGLLLTEVTGAGHAFAVGFSAHTGIGTLPIVYYGNAEQKAKYLPKLATGEWKACYCLTEPSSGSDANSGKTKATLNADGTKYVINGQKMWITNSGFAEVFIVFAKIDDDKNLSAFIVEKNFGGITLNEEEKKMGIKGSSTRQVFFNNCEVPVENLLSDRENGFKIAVNILNIGRIKLGAAAVGGSKACITQSVNYANEREQFERPISKYGAIRYKLAEQVIRTFAAESATYRAGQNIDDAVEALVAGGMDQQMAELKGVEQYAIECAIMKVFGSEVLDYVVDEGVQIYGGMGYSAEAPMDRAYRDARINRIFEGTNEINRMLIVDMMFKKAMKGQLDLMGPAMAVAGELLSVPSFEAPEDVPFALEKGYVKNFKKAVLMVAGAAAQKFMASLAKEQEILMNAADMVIDTYVAESVLLRAERLLATKGPEAAQVYVDIAQVFINDAADRINKAGKEAINSFAEGDEQRVMLMGLKRFTKTQPINTRDARRRIAAKLIEENKYNF
;
A
#
# COMPACT_ATOMS: atom_id res chain seq x y z
N MET A 1 -35.55 5.99 -2.07
CA MET A 1 -35.03 5.05 -3.07
C MET A 1 -34.27 4.01 -2.28
N GLU A 2 -34.75 2.78 -2.26
CA GLU A 2 -33.97 1.67 -1.69
C GLU A 2 -32.68 1.57 -2.51
N THR A 3 -31.55 1.86 -1.89
CA THR A 3 -30.24 1.56 -2.46
C THR A 3 -30.16 0.05 -2.55
N ALA A 4 -30.20 -0.49 -3.77
CA ALA A 4 -29.92 -1.89 -4.01
C ALA A 4 -28.59 -2.20 -3.29
N ALA A 5 -28.59 -3.23 -2.45
CA ALA A 5 -27.38 -3.62 -1.72
C ALA A 5 -26.26 -3.83 -2.74
N LYS A 6 -25.20 -3.03 -2.64
CA LYS A 6 -24.01 -3.20 -3.50
C LYS A 6 -23.57 -4.65 -3.42
N ASN A 7 -23.30 -5.24 -4.57
CA ASN A 7 -22.86 -6.63 -4.66
C ASN A 7 -21.34 -6.70 -4.32
N ALA A 8 -21.00 -6.30 -3.09
CA ALA A 8 -19.62 -6.17 -2.61
C ALA A 8 -18.89 -7.50 -2.76
N ILE A 9 -17.74 -7.46 -3.44
CA ILE A 9 -16.85 -8.62 -3.56
C ILE A 9 -15.98 -8.70 -2.31
N LYS A 10 -15.75 -9.90 -1.78
CA LYS A 10 -14.85 -10.13 -0.65
C LYS A 10 -13.39 -10.13 -1.11
N GLY A 11 -12.47 -9.89 -0.16
CA GLY A 11 -11.04 -9.89 -0.47
C GLY A 11 -10.58 -11.20 -1.14
N GLY A 12 -9.94 -11.06 -2.30
CA GLY A 12 -9.50 -12.15 -3.17
C GLY A 12 -10.56 -12.63 -4.19
N GLU A 13 -11.86 -12.31 -4.02
CA GLU A 13 -12.91 -12.73 -4.95
C GLU A 13 -12.80 -12.11 -6.35
N PHE A 14 -12.04 -11.04 -6.51
CA PHE A 14 -11.81 -10.43 -7.82
C PHE A 14 -11.24 -11.41 -8.86
N LEU A 15 -10.61 -12.51 -8.45
CA LEU A 15 -10.14 -13.57 -9.36
C LEU A 15 -11.26 -14.43 -9.94
N ILE A 16 -12.39 -14.54 -9.25
CA ILE A 16 -13.47 -15.48 -9.59
C ILE A 16 -14.80 -14.81 -9.83
N ARG A 17 -14.90 -13.51 -9.57
CA ARG A 17 -16.09 -12.70 -9.81
C ARG A 17 -15.79 -11.55 -10.75
N GLU A 18 -16.79 -11.12 -11.48
CA GLU A 18 -16.78 -9.88 -12.27
C GLU A 18 -17.24 -8.73 -11.36
N THR A 19 -16.66 -7.55 -11.55
CA THR A 19 -17.02 -6.31 -10.87
C THR A 19 -17.60 -5.35 -11.90
N ASP A 20 -18.70 -4.68 -11.59
CA ASP A 20 -19.23 -3.61 -12.41
C ASP A 20 -18.49 -2.29 -12.13
N ALA A 21 -18.26 -1.50 -13.18
CA ALA A 21 -17.64 -0.19 -13.04
C ALA A 21 -18.47 0.77 -12.18
N ALA A 22 -19.79 0.58 -12.10
CA ALA A 22 -20.68 1.37 -11.25
C ALA A 22 -20.48 1.09 -9.75
N ASP A 23 -19.97 -0.10 -9.39
CA ASP A 23 -19.83 -0.54 -8.00
C ASP A 23 -18.51 -0.12 -7.36
N ILE A 24 -17.54 0.40 -8.12
CA ILE A 24 -16.27 0.84 -7.57
C ILE A 24 -16.26 2.34 -7.24
N PHE A 25 -15.48 2.72 -6.25
CA PHE A 25 -15.11 4.12 -6.03
C PHE A 25 -13.96 4.53 -6.94
N ILE A 26 -14.01 5.77 -7.43
CA ILE A 26 -12.92 6.40 -8.20
C ILE A 26 -12.57 7.76 -7.60
N PRO A 27 -11.31 8.22 -7.70
CA PRO A 27 -10.87 9.50 -7.11
C PRO A 27 -11.68 10.73 -7.55
N GLU A 28 -12.30 10.67 -8.70
CA GLU A 28 -13.16 11.75 -9.22
C GLU A 28 -14.48 11.92 -8.43
N GLN A 29 -14.70 11.10 -7.39
CA GLN A 29 -15.90 11.10 -6.54
C GLN A 29 -15.68 11.64 -5.13
N TRP A 30 -14.47 12.15 -4.83
CA TRP A 30 -14.23 12.78 -3.54
C TRP A 30 -15.27 13.87 -3.25
N ASN A 31 -15.82 13.87 -2.04
CA ASN A 31 -16.74 14.90 -1.61
C ASN A 31 -15.99 16.17 -1.17
N GLU A 32 -16.72 17.26 -0.93
CA GLU A 32 -16.14 18.57 -0.58
C GLU A 32 -15.33 18.51 0.72
N GLU A 33 -15.78 17.77 1.74
CA GLU A 33 -15.06 17.63 3.01
C GLU A 33 -13.71 16.92 2.82
N GLN A 34 -13.70 15.81 2.08
CA GLN A 34 -12.49 15.06 1.76
C GLN A 34 -11.49 15.92 0.99
N LEU A 35 -11.97 16.68 0.01
CA LEU A 35 -11.13 17.62 -0.75
C LEU A 35 -10.60 18.76 0.13
N MET A 36 -11.38 19.26 1.10
CA MET A 36 -10.91 20.26 2.06
C MET A 36 -9.79 19.71 2.95
N ILE A 37 -9.91 18.49 3.44
CA ILE A 37 -8.86 17.83 4.24
C ILE A 37 -7.58 17.69 3.40
N ALA A 38 -7.70 17.20 2.16
CA ALA A 38 -6.58 17.07 1.24
C ALA A 38 -5.91 18.42 0.93
N GLN A 39 -6.72 19.47 0.70
CA GLN A 39 -6.21 20.82 0.43
C GLN A 39 -5.50 21.41 1.65
N SER A 40 -6.07 21.27 2.85
CA SER A 40 -5.45 21.74 4.10
C SER A 40 -4.07 21.09 4.31
N CYS A 41 -3.98 19.77 4.08
CA CYS A 41 -2.71 19.07 4.16
C CYS A 41 -1.71 19.54 3.08
N THR A 42 -2.17 19.76 1.86
CA THR A 42 -1.34 20.27 0.76
C THR A 42 -0.76 21.65 1.09
N ASP A 43 -1.59 22.54 1.62
CA ASP A 43 -1.18 23.91 1.99
C ASP A 43 -0.20 23.89 3.17
N PHE A 44 -0.41 22.99 4.13
CA PHE A 44 0.55 22.75 5.21
C PHE A 44 1.92 22.29 4.66
N LEU A 45 1.95 21.30 3.75
CA LEU A 45 3.20 20.85 3.15
C LEU A 45 3.93 21.97 2.40
N LYS A 46 3.19 22.79 1.65
CA LYS A 46 3.74 23.94 0.91
C LYS A 46 4.33 25.01 1.82
N ALA A 47 3.64 25.32 2.90
CA ALA A 47 4.03 26.39 3.81
C ALA A 47 5.14 25.98 4.78
N GLU A 48 5.05 24.77 5.34
CA GLU A 48 5.82 24.39 6.50
C GLU A 48 6.89 23.31 6.21
N VAL A 49 6.68 22.44 5.23
CA VAL A 49 7.55 21.27 5.01
C VAL A 49 8.50 21.45 3.83
N TRP A 50 7.95 21.70 2.64
CA TRP A 50 8.77 21.73 1.41
C TRP A 50 9.87 22.81 1.41
N PRO A 51 9.65 24.02 1.95
CA PRO A 51 10.70 25.04 1.97
C PRO A 51 11.91 24.69 2.84
N ILE A 52 11.77 23.75 3.77
CA ILE A 52 12.78 23.44 4.79
C ILE A 52 13.28 21.98 4.75
N LEU A 53 13.05 21.26 3.64
CA LEU A 53 13.43 19.84 3.50
C LEU A 53 14.93 19.59 3.79
N ASP A 54 15.82 20.50 3.39
CA ASP A 54 17.25 20.37 3.66
C ASP A 54 17.57 20.51 5.17
N ARG A 55 16.84 21.37 5.87
CA ARG A 55 16.98 21.53 7.32
C ARG A 55 16.50 20.27 8.03
N ILE A 56 15.33 19.73 7.60
CA ILE A 56 14.78 18.47 8.12
C ILE A 56 15.81 17.34 7.94
N ASP A 57 16.34 17.16 6.74
CA ASP A 57 17.29 16.09 6.43
C ASP A 57 18.65 16.26 7.13
N SER A 58 19.03 17.48 7.50
CA SER A 58 20.28 17.74 8.22
C SER A 58 20.32 17.17 9.65
N MET A 59 19.17 16.96 10.27
CA MET A 59 18.99 16.53 11.67
C MET A 59 19.73 17.40 12.70
N LYS A 60 20.09 18.64 12.33
CA LYS A 60 20.80 19.57 13.24
C LYS A 60 19.87 20.24 14.25
N GLU A 61 18.59 20.23 13.97
CA GLU A 61 17.54 20.85 14.78
C GLU A 61 16.58 19.73 15.25
N PRO A 62 16.87 19.04 16.36
CA PRO A 62 16.08 17.87 16.79
C PRO A 62 14.62 18.17 17.09
N GLU A 63 14.30 19.43 17.45
CA GLU A 63 12.92 19.88 17.71
C GLU A 63 12.11 20.18 16.44
N LEU A 64 12.76 20.18 15.28
CA LEU A 64 12.07 20.58 14.04
C LEU A 64 10.99 19.58 13.64
N MET A 65 11.28 18.29 13.64
CA MET A 65 10.30 17.25 13.29
C MET A 65 9.13 17.20 14.30
N PRO A 66 9.35 17.16 15.62
CA PRO A 66 8.26 17.27 16.60
C PRO A 66 7.38 18.50 16.37
N SER A 67 7.98 19.68 16.16
CA SER A 67 7.22 20.92 15.94
C SER A 67 6.36 20.90 14.68
N LEU A 68 6.77 20.21 13.62
CA LEU A 68 5.96 20.01 12.42
C LEU A 68 4.78 19.07 12.69
N ILE A 69 4.97 18.05 13.54
CA ILE A 69 3.87 17.18 13.99
C ILE A 69 2.89 17.97 14.86
N ASP A 70 3.37 18.84 15.76
CA ASP A 70 2.52 19.72 16.57
C ASP A 70 1.63 20.60 15.69
N LYS A 71 2.21 21.28 14.71
CA LYS A 71 1.48 22.10 13.73
C LYS A 71 0.45 21.30 12.93
N ALA A 72 0.78 20.07 12.54
CA ALA A 72 -0.18 19.18 11.89
C ALA A 72 -1.33 18.81 12.84
N GLY A 73 -1.05 18.67 14.14
CA GLY A 73 -2.05 18.47 15.19
C GLY A 73 -2.97 19.67 15.36
N GLU A 74 -2.43 20.89 15.37
CA GLU A 74 -3.21 22.14 15.43
C GLU A 74 -4.19 22.26 14.25
N LEU A 75 -3.84 21.72 13.09
CA LEU A 75 -4.71 21.64 11.91
C LEU A 75 -5.68 20.44 11.93
N GLY A 76 -5.63 19.59 12.97
CA GLY A 76 -6.44 18.38 13.09
C GLY A 76 -6.02 17.21 12.20
N LEU A 77 -4.91 17.31 11.48
CA LEU A 77 -4.47 16.27 10.54
C LEU A 77 -4.07 14.95 11.23
N LEU A 78 -3.71 15.00 12.54
CA LEU A 78 -3.39 13.80 13.31
C LEU A 78 -4.64 13.03 13.78
N ALA A 79 -5.80 13.70 13.81
CA ALA A 79 -7.02 13.23 14.43
C ALA A 79 -7.99 12.50 13.50
N VAL A 80 -7.69 12.45 12.20
CA VAL A 80 -8.63 12.02 11.14
C VAL A 80 -9.19 10.60 11.37
N SER A 81 -8.38 9.65 11.81
CA SER A 81 -8.79 8.25 12.05
C SER A 81 -9.06 7.93 13.53
N ILE A 82 -9.02 8.93 14.43
CA ILE A 82 -9.34 8.73 15.84
C ILE A 82 -10.84 8.96 16.04
N PRO A 83 -11.56 8.12 16.81
CA PRO A 83 -12.98 8.31 17.07
C PRO A 83 -13.31 9.67 17.72
N GLU A 84 -14.48 10.23 17.39
CA GLU A 84 -14.93 11.55 17.90
C GLU A 84 -14.97 11.62 19.41
N GLU A 85 -15.39 10.56 20.09
CA GLU A 85 -15.46 10.45 21.55
C GLU A 85 -14.08 10.63 22.23
N TYR A 86 -12.99 10.45 21.50
CA TYR A 86 -11.61 10.64 21.98
C TYR A 86 -10.91 11.85 21.34
N GLY A 87 -11.68 12.78 20.80
CA GLY A 87 -11.16 14.04 20.24
C GLY A 87 -10.69 13.97 18.80
N GLY A 88 -11.05 12.92 18.08
CA GLY A 88 -10.79 12.76 16.64
C GLY A 88 -11.95 13.17 15.75
N TYR A 89 -11.87 12.81 14.48
CA TYR A 89 -12.93 13.07 13.49
C TYR A 89 -13.64 11.81 13.01
N GLY A 90 -13.19 10.62 13.38
CA GLY A 90 -13.83 9.34 13.04
C GLY A 90 -14.11 9.16 11.55
N LYS A 91 -13.19 9.64 10.68
CA LYS A 91 -13.40 9.56 9.23
C LYS A 91 -13.18 8.15 8.70
N ASP A 92 -13.83 7.86 7.58
CA ASP A 92 -13.75 6.60 6.88
C ASP A 92 -12.31 6.25 6.44
N PHE A 93 -12.12 5.00 6.09
CA PHE A 93 -10.80 4.47 5.74
C PHE A 93 -10.23 5.14 4.48
N ASN A 94 -11.10 5.38 3.49
CA ASN A 94 -10.71 6.01 2.22
C ASN A 94 -10.28 7.48 2.41
N THR A 95 -10.91 8.23 3.32
CA THR A 95 -10.46 9.57 3.72
C THR A 95 -9.06 9.52 4.35
N GLY A 96 -8.81 8.53 5.20
CA GLY A 96 -7.48 8.27 5.77
C GLY A 96 -6.43 7.94 4.71
N LEU A 97 -6.80 7.23 3.64
CA LEU A 97 -5.91 6.96 2.50
C LEU A 97 -5.62 8.23 1.69
N LEU A 98 -6.62 9.09 1.46
CA LEU A 98 -6.44 10.35 0.76
C LEU A 98 -5.47 11.28 1.51
N LEU A 99 -5.62 11.41 2.82
CA LEU A 99 -4.67 12.17 3.64
C LEU A 99 -3.26 11.57 3.55
N THR A 100 -3.15 10.24 3.56
CA THR A 100 -1.86 9.53 3.44
C THR A 100 -1.25 9.73 2.06
N GLU A 101 -2.03 9.77 0.99
CA GLU A 101 -1.55 10.09 -0.36
C GLU A 101 -0.93 11.50 -0.36
N VAL A 102 -1.66 12.51 0.11
CA VAL A 102 -1.17 13.89 0.11
C VAL A 102 0.11 14.02 0.93
N THR A 103 0.13 13.45 2.15
CA THR A 103 1.33 13.49 3.00
C THR A 103 2.52 12.76 2.37
N GLY A 104 2.30 11.78 1.49
CA GLY A 104 3.33 11.04 0.78
C GLY A 104 4.34 11.90 0.01
N ALA A 105 3.95 13.12 -0.38
CA ALA A 105 4.85 14.13 -0.96
C ALA A 105 5.73 14.87 0.08
N GLY A 106 5.61 14.55 1.36
CA GLY A 106 6.31 15.22 2.48
C GLY A 106 7.68 14.62 2.84
N HIS A 107 8.19 13.65 2.06
CA HIS A 107 9.50 13.03 2.30
C HIS A 107 9.66 12.46 3.73
N ALA A 108 10.75 12.82 4.44
CA ALA A 108 10.99 12.38 5.82
C ALA A 108 9.86 12.76 6.80
N PHE A 109 9.18 13.91 6.58
CA PHE A 109 8.01 14.28 7.37
C PHE A 109 6.89 13.27 7.23
N ALA A 110 6.59 12.79 6.01
CA ALA A 110 5.56 11.79 5.77
C ALA A 110 5.77 10.52 6.60
N VAL A 111 7.03 10.10 6.77
CA VAL A 111 7.37 8.91 7.57
C VAL A 111 7.12 9.15 9.05
N GLY A 112 7.56 10.29 9.60
CA GLY A 112 7.31 10.66 11.00
C GLY A 112 5.82 10.80 11.31
N PHE A 113 5.08 11.49 10.43
CA PHE A 113 3.63 11.65 10.50
C PHE A 113 2.90 10.30 10.46
N SER A 114 3.23 9.44 9.50
CA SER A 114 2.59 8.13 9.34
C SER A 114 2.93 7.15 10.45
N ALA A 115 4.16 7.21 11.00
CA ALA A 115 4.52 6.41 12.16
C ALA A 115 3.71 6.80 13.40
N HIS A 116 3.44 8.10 13.58
CA HIS A 116 2.60 8.59 14.67
C HIS A 116 1.14 8.21 14.45
N THR A 117 0.51 8.66 13.34
CA THR A 117 -0.93 8.51 13.09
C THR A 117 -1.35 7.08 12.77
N GLY A 118 -0.43 6.27 12.22
CA GLY A 118 -0.66 4.88 11.84
C GLY A 118 -0.22 3.90 12.92
N ILE A 119 0.98 3.37 12.77
CA ILE A 119 1.46 2.25 13.61
C ILE A 119 1.63 2.60 15.09
N GLY A 120 1.82 3.88 15.46
CA GLY A 120 1.90 4.32 16.85
C GLY A 120 0.54 4.50 17.54
N THR A 121 -0.45 5.06 16.84
CA THR A 121 -1.75 5.42 17.40
C THR A 121 -2.81 4.33 17.21
N LEU A 122 -2.90 3.72 16.02
CA LEU A 122 -3.96 2.76 15.70
C LEU A 122 -3.98 1.49 16.57
N PRO A 123 -2.86 0.97 17.11
CA PRO A 123 -2.93 -0.10 18.10
C PRO A 123 -3.80 0.24 19.30
N ILE A 124 -3.75 1.48 19.79
CA ILE A 124 -4.59 1.94 20.91
C ILE A 124 -6.03 2.13 20.45
N VAL A 125 -6.25 2.70 19.25
CA VAL A 125 -7.60 2.86 18.68
C VAL A 125 -8.33 1.53 18.62
N TYR A 126 -7.68 0.49 18.09
CA TYR A 126 -8.35 -0.78 17.80
C TYR A 126 -8.31 -1.80 18.93
N TYR A 127 -7.32 -1.74 19.82
CA TYR A 127 -7.10 -2.77 20.83
C TYR A 127 -7.09 -2.23 22.26
N GLY A 128 -7.05 -0.92 22.45
CA GLY A 128 -7.12 -0.30 23.76
C GLY A 128 -8.49 -0.50 24.41
N ASN A 129 -8.51 -0.70 25.72
CA ASN A 129 -9.74 -0.58 26.50
C ASN A 129 -10.17 0.88 26.67
N ALA A 130 -11.35 1.14 27.22
CA ALA A 130 -11.90 2.49 27.35
C ALA A 130 -10.98 3.44 28.15
N GLU A 131 -10.33 2.93 29.20
CA GLU A 131 -9.42 3.72 30.04
C GLU A 131 -8.13 4.10 29.31
N GLN A 132 -7.54 3.13 28.58
CA GLN A 132 -6.37 3.36 27.75
C GLN A 132 -6.68 4.38 26.63
N LYS A 133 -7.80 4.23 25.93
CA LYS A 133 -8.23 5.17 24.88
C LYS A 133 -8.43 6.57 25.43
N ALA A 134 -9.19 6.72 26.53
CA ALA A 134 -9.44 8.00 27.16
C ALA A 134 -8.15 8.70 27.65
N LYS A 135 -7.15 7.92 28.07
CA LYS A 135 -5.86 8.45 28.54
C LYS A 135 -4.96 8.92 27.40
N TYR A 136 -4.87 8.13 26.33
CA TYR A 136 -3.83 8.33 25.30
C TYR A 136 -4.34 9.04 24.05
N LEU A 137 -5.53 8.70 23.54
CA LEU A 137 -5.97 9.17 22.22
C LEU A 137 -6.15 10.68 22.13
N PRO A 138 -6.71 11.40 23.13
CA PRO A 138 -6.82 12.86 23.04
C PRO A 138 -5.48 13.58 22.87
N LYS A 139 -4.43 13.06 23.53
CA LYS A 139 -3.08 13.64 23.45
C LYS A 139 -2.37 13.31 22.15
N LEU A 140 -2.64 12.12 21.60
CA LEU A 140 -2.13 11.71 20.30
C LEU A 140 -2.85 12.44 19.15
N ALA A 141 -4.14 12.72 19.29
CA ALA A 141 -4.94 13.48 18.33
C ALA A 141 -4.46 14.93 18.14
N THR A 142 -4.00 15.56 19.23
CA THR A 142 -3.50 16.94 19.20
C THR A 142 -2.00 17.06 18.92
N GLY A 143 -1.26 15.94 19.01
CA GLY A 143 0.20 15.97 18.96
C GLY A 143 0.87 16.35 20.28
N GLU A 144 0.12 16.60 21.37
CA GLU A 144 0.70 16.81 22.70
C GLU A 144 1.67 15.67 23.06
N TRP A 145 1.26 14.43 22.77
CA TRP A 145 2.13 13.26 22.82
C TRP A 145 2.31 12.66 21.43
N LYS A 146 3.52 12.22 21.14
CA LYS A 146 3.86 11.48 19.91
C LYS A 146 4.08 10.01 20.23
N ALA A 147 3.77 9.17 19.25
CA ALA A 147 3.88 7.72 19.40
C ALA A 147 4.90 7.11 18.44
N CYS A 148 5.48 5.99 18.88
CA CYS A 148 6.33 5.13 18.07
C CYS A 148 5.97 3.65 18.25
N TYR A 149 6.49 2.80 17.35
CA TYR A 149 6.13 1.38 17.27
C TYR A 149 7.38 0.50 17.35
N CYS A 150 7.49 -0.25 18.42
CA CYS A 150 8.67 -1.01 18.81
C CYS A 150 8.49 -2.52 18.59
N LEU A 151 8.47 -2.95 17.30
CA LEU A 151 8.35 -4.36 16.92
C LEU A 151 9.72 -4.96 16.58
N THR A 152 10.42 -4.39 15.61
CA THR A 152 11.65 -4.93 15.03
C THR A 152 12.79 -5.01 16.03
N GLU A 153 13.52 -6.13 16.00
CA GLU A 153 14.74 -6.36 16.80
C GLU A 153 15.93 -6.72 15.89
N PRO A 154 17.17 -6.66 16.36
CA PRO A 154 18.35 -6.99 15.56
C PRO A 154 18.30 -8.39 14.90
N SER A 155 17.63 -9.34 15.55
CA SER A 155 17.47 -10.73 15.06
C SER A 155 16.06 -11.07 14.58
N SER A 156 15.12 -10.12 14.54
CA SER A 156 13.72 -10.32 14.25
C SER A 156 13.17 -9.16 13.40
N GLY A 157 13.29 -9.31 12.07
CA GLY A 157 12.70 -8.41 11.07
C GLY A 157 11.46 -9.04 10.44
N SER A 158 11.63 -9.78 9.34
CA SER A 158 10.51 -10.46 8.66
C SER A 158 9.83 -11.52 9.52
N ASP A 159 10.59 -12.23 10.36
CA ASP A 159 10.06 -13.14 11.38
C ASP A 159 9.77 -12.38 12.68
N ALA A 160 8.73 -11.53 12.64
CA ALA A 160 8.42 -10.61 13.74
C ALA A 160 8.07 -11.31 15.06
N ASN A 161 7.44 -12.51 15.02
CA ASN A 161 7.08 -13.25 16.23
C ASN A 161 8.27 -13.93 16.94
N SER A 162 9.46 -13.91 16.32
CA SER A 162 10.70 -14.45 16.92
C SER A 162 11.43 -13.45 17.82
N GLY A 163 10.83 -12.29 18.10
CA GLY A 163 11.40 -11.26 19.00
C GLY A 163 11.81 -11.83 20.36
N LYS A 164 12.92 -11.29 20.90
CA LYS A 164 13.54 -11.75 22.15
C LYS A 164 13.34 -10.82 23.34
N THR A 165 12.77 -9.64 23.13
CA THR A 165 12.39 -8.73 24.21
C THR A 165 11.42 -9.44 25.14
N LYS A 166 11.71 -9.44 26.44
CA LYS A 166 10.94 -10.14 27.48
C LYS A 166 10.28 -9.15 28.43
N ALA A 167 9.11 -9.55 28.92
CA ALA A 167 8.39 -8.91 30.01
C ALA A 167 8.17 -9.94 31.12
N THR A 168 8.51 -9.61 32.35
CA THR A 168 8.30 -10.51 33.50
C THR A 168 7.48 -9.77 34.56
N LEU A 169 6.46 -10.43 35.10
CA LEU A 169 5.64 -9.85 36.16
C LEU A 169 6.49 -9.69 37.43
N ASN A 170 6.45 -8.51 38.07
CA ASN A 170 7.16 -8.27 39.30
C ASN A 170 6.55 -9.07 40.49
N ALA A 171 7.21 -9.10 41.63
CA ALA A 171 6.85 -9.96 42.77
C ALA A 171 5.47 -9.62 43.38
N ASP A 172 5.02 -8.37 43.31
CA ASP A 172 3.73 -7.92 43.83
C ASP A 172 2.58 -7.98 42.80
N GLY A 173 2.90 -8.36 41.55
CA GLY A 173 1.91 -8.54 40.50
C GLY A 173 1.35 -7.23 39.91
N THR A 174 1.98 -6.09 40.19
CA THR A 174 1.46 -4.76 39.77
C THR A 174 2.09 -4.22 38.50
N LYS A 175 3.27 -4.74 38.12
CA LYS A 175 4.03 -4.24 36.97
C LYS A 175 4.69 -5.38 36.18
N TYR A 176 4.78 -5.19 34.87
CA TYR A 176 5.69 -5.94 34.02
C TYR A 176 7.07 -5.23 33.95
N VAL A 177 8.14 -6.00 34.10
CA VAL A 177 9.52 -5.51 33.93
C VAL A 177 10.00 -5.91 32.53
N ILE A 178 10.16 -4.94 31.65
CA ILE A 178 10.56 -5.17 30.27
C ILE A 178 12.07 -5.03 30.12
N ASN A 179 12.69 -6.03 29.50
CA ASN A 179 14.10 -6.06 29.13
C ASN A 179 14.28 -6.49 27.68
N GLY A 180 15.09 -5.75 26.92
CA GLY A 180 15.36 -6.07 25.52
C GLY A 180 15.82 -4.89 24.69
N GLN A 181 15.89 -5.11 23.38
CA GLN A 181 16.36 -4.12 22.42
C GLN A 181 15.44 -4.11 21.19
N LYS A 182 15.10 -2.91 20.74
CA LYS A 182 14.40 -2.67 19.48
C LYS A 182 15.27 -1.89 18.51
N MET A 183 15.05 -2.05 17.21
CA MET A 183 15.86 -1.49 16.14
C MET A 183 15.00 -0.81 15.07
N TRP A 184 15.54 0.24 14.46
CA TRP A 184 14.89 1.00 13.39
C TRP A 184 13.57 1.68 13.82
N ILE A 185 13.53 2.20 15.05
CA ILE A 185 12.29 2.75 15.62
C ILE A 185 12.12 4.22 15.23
N THR A 186 11.23 4.48 14.28
CA THR A 186 10.86 5.83 13.85
C THR A 186 10.17 6.57 14.98
N ASN A 187 10.45 7.87 15.12
CA ASN A 187 9.97 8.80 16.15
C ASN A 187 10.49 8.53 17.57
N SER A 188 11.25 7.46 17.82
CA SER A 188 11.68 7.14 19.19
C SER A 188 12.51 8.24 19.85
N GLY A 189 13.16 9.12 19.09
CA GLY A 189 13.95 10.24 19.60
C GLY A 189 13.12 11.26 20.39
N PHE A 190 11.84 11.40 20.04
CA PHE A 190 10.94 12.41 20.64
C PHE A 190 9.58 11.85 21.11
N ALA A 191 9.28 10.57 20.89
CA ALA A 191 8.00 9.97 21.31
C ALA A 191 7.85 9.93 22.82
N GLU A 192 6.63 10.19 23.31
CA GLU A 192 6.19 9.97 24.68
C GLU A 192 5.60 8.58 24.88
N VAL A 193 5.00 7.99 23.81
CA VAL A 193 4.32 6.69 23.85
C VAL A 193 5.03 5.71 22.93
N PHE A 194 5.38 4.56 23.47
CA PHE A 194 6.02 3.44 22.78
C PHE A 194 5.06 2.24 22.77
N ILE A 195 4.65 1.79 21.61
CA ILE A 195 3.91 0.50 21.48
C ILE A 195 4.95 -0.60 21.40
N VAL A 196 5.13 -1.34 22.48
CA VAL A 196 6.23 -2.30 22.64
C VAL A 196 5.71 -3.73 22.57
N PHE A 197 6.32 -4.53 21.71
CA PHE A 197 6.02 -5.96 21.60
C PHE A 197 7.09 -6.78 22.33
N ALA A 198 6.64 -7.61 23.28
CA ALA A 198 7.52 -8.45 24.10
C ALA A 198 6.84 -9.78 24.41
N LYS A 199 7.63 -10.81 24.71
CA LYS A 199 7.12 -12.09 25.23
C LYS A 199 7.03 -12.03 26.74
N ILE A 200 5.88 -12.41 27.28
CA ILE A 200 5.73 -12.53 28.73
C ILE A 200 6.30 -13.90 29.13
N ASP A 201 7.31 -13.88 30.00
CA ASP A 201 8.02 -15.08 30.45
C ASP A 201 8.47 -15.95 29.25
N ASP A 202 7.98 -17.19 29.17
CA ASP A 202 8.31 -18.15 28.11
C ASP A 202 7.18 -18.32 27.08
N ASP A 203 6.32 -17.31 26.92
CA ASP A 203 5.22 -17.33 25.96
C ASP A 203 5.72 -17.59 24.54
N LYS A 204 4.89 -18.29 23.77
CA LYS A 204 5.17 -18.57 22.36
C LYS A 204 5.01 -17.32 21.49
N ASN A 205 3.97 -16.53 21.77
CA ASN A 205 3.62 -15.35 20.98
C ASN A 205 3.96 -14.05 21.71
N LEU A 206 4.08 -12.98 20.95
CA LEU A 206 4.26 -11.63 21.48
C LEU A 206 2.97 -11.16 22.18
N SER A 207 3.14 -10.39 23.23
CA SER A 207 2.15 -9.47 23.81
C SER A 207 2.52 -8.05 23.48
N ALA A 208 1.58 -7.11 23.55
CA ALA A 208 1.79 -5.70 23.26
C ALA A 208 1.58 -4.84 24.52
N PHE A 209 2.35 -3.78 24.67
CA PHE A 209 2.33 -2.89 25.83
C PHE A 209 2.32 -1.43 25.36
N ILE A 210 1.56 -0.59 26.07
CA ILE A 210 1.66 0.87 25.96
C ILE A 210 2.68 1.34 27.01
N VAL A 211 3.87 1.74 26.57
CA VAL A 211 4.95 2.16 27.44
C VAL A 211 5.15 3.67 27.34
N GLU A 212 5.06 4.37 28.46
CA GLU A 212 5.34 5.79 28.52
C GLU A 212 6.85 6.05 28.77
N LYS A 213 7.38 7.05 28.12
CA LYS A 213 8.80 7.44 28.28
C LYS A 213 9.20 7.68 29.74
N ASN A 214 8.27 8.20 30.55
CA ASN A 214 8.47 8.53 31.95
C ASN A 214 8.46 7.32 32.89
N PHE A 215 8.13 6.10 32.42
CA PHE A 215 8.24 4.89 33.25
C PHE A 215 9.70 4.53 33.58
N GLY A 216 10.66 5.14 32.87
CA GLY A 216 12.09 4.91 33.08
C GLY A 216 12.59 3.62 32.43
N GLY A 217 13.88 3.36 32.56
CA GLY A 217 14.51 2.17 31.98
C GLY A 217 14.60 2.16 30.45
N ILE A 218 14.30 3.28 29.77
CA ILE A 218 14.40 3.42 28.31
C ILE A 218 15.66 4.24 28.00
N THR A 219 16.52 3.68 27.15
CA THR A 219 17.70 4.39 26.61
C THR A 219 17.72 4.27 25.09
N LEU A 220 18.24 5.30 24.44
CA LEU A 220 18.26 5.42 22.99
C LEU A 220 19.71 5.56 22.50
N ASN A 221 20.04 4.92 21.39
CA ASN A 221 21.27 5.21 20.66
C ASN A 221 21.17 6.52 19.87
N GLU A 222 22.27 6.88 19.22
CA GLU A 222 22.30 7.96 18.24
C GLU A 222 21.36 7.68 17.06
N GLU A 223 21.08 8.72 16.26
CA GLU A 223 20.29 8.59 15.03
C GLU A 223 20.98 7.67 14.02
N GLU A 224 20.21 6.79 13.40
CA GLU A 224 20.70 5.87 12.38
C GLU A 224 21.12 6.62 11.10
N LYS A 225 22.25 6.23 10.53
CA LYS A 225 22.74 6.75 9.25
C LYS A 225 22.03 6.04 8.10
N LYS A 226 21.05 6.70 7.50
CA LYS A 226 20.17 6.12 6.46
C LYS A 226 20.53 6.62 5.07
N MET A 227 20.20 5.82 4.04
CA MET A 227 20.31 6.18 2.62
C MET A 227 19.37 7.35 2.28
N GLY A 228 18.11 7.27 2.67
CA GLY A 228 17.05 8.25 2.46
C GLY A 228 16.22 8.46 3.72
N ILE A 229 15.14 9.23 3.61
CA ILE A 229 14.29 9.63 4.74
C ILE A 229 15.13 10.10 5.94
N LYS A 230 16.20 10.84 5.65
CA LYS A 230 17.23 11.16 6.64
C LYS A 230 16.69 11.96 7.81
N GLY A 231 15.76 12.85 7.54
CA GLY A 231 15.15 13.73 8.53
C GLY A 231 14.13 13.06 9.47
N SER A 232 13.75 11.80 9.25
CA SER A 232 12.92 11.06 10.22
C SER A 232 13.81 10.50 11.34
N SER A 233 13.54 10.85 12.60
CA SER A 233 14.24 10.27 13.74
C SER A 233 14.06 8.75 13.74
N THR A 234 15.16 8.01 13.77
CA THR A 234 15.17 6.55 13.75
C THR A 234 16.32 6.06 14.63
N ARG A 235 16.00 5.37 15.72
CA ARG A 235 17.00 4.95 16.71
C ARG A 235 16.81 3.51 17.13
N GLN A 236 17.83 2.94 17.76
CA GLN A 236 17.70 1.74 18.56
C GLN A 236 17.16 2.14 19.94
N VAL A 237 16.27 1.30 20.48
CA VAL A 237 15.64 1.51 21.79
C VAL A 237 15.99 0.34 22.69
N PHE A 238 16.54 0.62 23.86
CA PHE A 238 16.89 -0.36 24.87
C PHE A 238 15.98 -0.23 26.08
N PHE A 239 15.42 -1.35 26.51
CA PHE A 239 14.64 -1.48 27.73
C PHE A 239 15.49 -2.19 28.77
N ASN A 240 15.77 -1.52 29.88
CA ASN A 240 16.59 -2.01 30.97
C ASN A 240 15.80 -1.91 32.28
N ASN A 241 15.17 -3.01 32.68
CA ASN A 241 14.25 -3.06 33.82
C ASN A 241 13.19 -1.95 33.75
N CYS A 242 12.59 -1.78 32.56
CA CYS A 242 11.51 -0.82 32.37
C CYS A 242 10.23 -1.35 33.03
N GLU A 243 9.79 -0.67 34.08
CA GLU A 243 8.61 -1.06 34.86
C GLU A 243 7.33 -0.49 34.25
N VAL A 244 6.49 -1.35 33.70
CA VAL A 244 5.26 -1.01 33.01
C VAL A 244 4.06 -1.52 33.83
N PRO A 245 3.12 -0.64 34.25
CA PRO A 245 1.94 -1.05 34.97
C PRO A 245 1.14 -2.16 34.24
N VAL A 246 0.54 -3.08 34.98
CA VAL A 246 -0.21 -4.20 34.37
C VAL A 246 -1.38 -3.72 33.52
N GLU A 247 -2.00 -2.60 33.86
CA GLU A 247 -3.08 -1.95 33.10
C GLU A 247 -2.64 -1.40 31.74
N ASN A 248 -1.31 -1.33 31.49
CA ASN A 248 -0.74 -0.93 30.20
C ASN A 248 -0.49 -2.12 29.24
N LEU A 249 -0.86 -3.34 29.62
CA LEU A 249 -0.97 -4.44 28.67
C LEU A 249 -2.06 -4.09 27.64
N LEU A 250 -1.69 -4.05 26.37
CA LEU A 250 -2.61 -3.73 25.28
C LEU A 250 -3.30 -5.01 24.79
N SER A 251 -4.61 -5.10 25.02
CA SER A 251 -5.39 -6.33 24.77
C SER A 251 -4.95 -7.51 25.65
N ASP A 252 -5.19 -8.74 25.22
CA ASP A 252 -4.88 -9.95 25.96
C ASP A 252 -3.40 -10.37 25.81
N ARG A 253 -2.90 -11.13 26.79
CA ARG A 253 -1.61 -11.82 26.72
C ARG A 253 -1.54 -12.71 25.48
N GLU A 254 -0.37 -12.77 24.82
CA GLU A 254 -0.13 -13.47 23.55
C GLU A 254 -0.92 -12.95 22.33
N ASN A 255 -1.65 -11.84 22.44
CA ASN A 255 -2.38 -11.24 21.31
C ASN A 255 -1.52 -10.22 20.51
N GLY A 256 -0.29 -9.94 20.96
CA GLY A 256 0.57 -8.92 20.35
C GLY A 256 0.91 -9.19 18.89
N PHE A 257 1.18 -10.44 18.53
CA PHE A 257 1.47 -10.78 17.13
C PHE A 257 0.25 -10.54 16.20
N LYS A 258 -0.95 -10.83 16.67
CA LYS A 258 -2.20 -10.54 15.94
C LYS A 258 -2.40 -9.03 15.77
N ILE A 259 -2.15 -8.26 16.84
CA ILE A 259 -2.16 -6.78 16.77
C ILE A 259 -1.17 -6.33 15.70
N ALA A 260 0.08 -6.80 15.76
CA ALA A 260 1.11 -6.41 14.81
C ALA A 260 0.70 -6.68 13.36
N VAL A 261 0.19 -7.86 13.05
CA VAL A 261 -0.21 -8.25 11.68
C VAL A 261 -1.36 -7.39 11.16
N ASN A 262 -2.38 -7.12 11.99
CA ASN A 262 -3.53 -6.31 11.57
C ASN A 262 -3.14 -4.85 11.35
N ILE A 263 -2.33 -4.26 12.22
CA ILE A 263 -1.82 -2.90 12.05
C ILE A 263 -0.92 -2.82 10.80
N LEU A 264 -0.10 -3.84 10.54
CA LEU A 264 0.71 -3.91 9.32
C LEU A 264 -0.13 -4.01 8.04
N ASN A 265 -1.32 -4.63 8.06
CA ASN A 265 -2.21 -4.60 6.88
C ASN A 265 -2.66 -3.18 6.55
N ILE A 266 -3.00 -2.38 7.56
CA ILE A 266 -3.32 -0.95 7.39
C ILE A 266 -2.10 -0.19 6.89
N GLY A 267 -0.93 -0.41 7.47
CA GLY A 267 0.33 0.21 7.04
C GLY A 267 0.68 -0.09 5.58
N ARG A 268 0.41 -1.32 5.11
CA ARG A 268 0.68 -1.75 3.72
C ARG A 268 -0.11 -0.95 2.69
N ILE A 269 -1.42 -0.84 2.84
CA ILE A 269 -2.24 -0.08 1.90
C ILE A 269 -1.98 1.41 2.01
N LYS A 270 -1.74 1.95 3.22
CA LYS A 270 -1.32 3.34 3.44
C LYS A 270 0.03 3.63 2.76
N LEU A 271 0.98 2.71 2.80
CA LEU A 271 2.24 2.84 2.04
C LEU A 271 1.96 2.93 0.53
N GLY A 272 1.03 2.12 0.02
CA GLY A 272 0.58 2.21 -1.37
C GLY A 272 0.04 3.60 -1.71
N ALA A 273 -0.83 4.17 -0.87
CA ALA A 273 -1.36 5.52 -1.03
C ALA A 273 -0.27 6.60 -0.97
N ALA A 274 0.64 6.53 0.02
CA ALA A 274 1.77 7.46 0.11
C ALA A 274 2.68 7.40 -1.13
N ALA A 275 2.89 6.20 -1.68
CA ALA A 275 3.66 6.01 -2.91
C ALA A 275 2.98 6.67 -4.14
N VAL A 276 1.64 6.66 -4.21
CA VAL A 276 0.88 7.40 -5.23
C VAL A 276 1.14 8.90 -5.11
N GLY A 277 1.04 9.46 -3.90
CA GLY A 277 1.30 10.89 -3.67
C GLY A 277 2.72 11.32 -4.01
N GLY A 278 3.71 10.54 -3.57
CA GLY A 278 5.12 10.74 -3.92
C GLY A 278 5.36 10.68 -5.44
N SER A 279 4.68 9.75 -6.13
CA SER A 279 4.75 9.61 -7.58
C SER A 279 4.15 10.82 -8.30
N LYS A 280 2.97 11.30 -7.90
CA LYS A 280 2.32 12.51 -8.46
C LYS A 280 3.20 13.74 -8.32
N ALA A 281 3.84 13.93 -7.17
CA ALA A 281 4.77 15.03 -6.92
C ALA A 281 6.01 14.93 -7.83
N CYS A 282 6.62 13.74 -7.93
CA CYS A 282 7.77 13.50 -8.79
C CYS A 282 7.45 13.71 -10.29
N ILE A 283 6.28 13.25 -10.76
CA ILE A 283 5.83 13.44 -12.15
C ILE A 283 5.67 14.93 -12.44
N THR A 284 5.06 15.68 -11.52
CA THR A 284 4.90 17.12 -11.67
C THR A 284 6.25 17.82 -11.79
N GLN A 285 7.21 17.49 -10.94
CA GLN A 285 8.57 18.02 -11.05
C GLN A 285 9.26 17.59 -12.35
N SER A 286 9.07 16.34 -12.78
CA SER A 286 9.66 15.81 -14.02
C SER A 286 9.14 16.54 -15.25
N VAL A 287 7.84 16.79 -15.35
CA VAL A 287 7.27 17.51 -16.51
C VAL A 287 7.63 18.98 -16.50
N ASN A 288 7.66 19.65 -15.33
CA ASN A 288 8.11 21.04 -15.22
C ASN A 288 9.54 21.18 -15.75
N TYR A 289 10.46 20.36 -15.26
CA TYR A 289 11.83 20.36 -15.76
C TYR A 289 11.91 20.05 -17.26
N ALA A 290 11.17 19.06 -17.74
CA ALA A 290 11.20 18.68 -19.15
C ALA A 290 10.66 19.77 -20.08
N ASN A 291 9.74 20.62 -19.61
CA ASN A 291 9.20 21.75 -20.35
C ASN A 291 10.15 22.95 -20.39
N GLU A 292 10.95 23.14 -19.33
CA GLU A 292 11.90 24.27 -19.21
C GLU A 292 13.28 23.95 -19.81
N ARG A 293 13.74 22.70 -19.65
CA ARG A 293 15.06 22.29 -20.09
C ARG A 293 15.14 22.18 -21.62
N GLU A 294 15.99 22.97 -22.24
CA GLU A 294 16.23 22.93 -23.70
C GLU A 294 17.52 22.17 -24.03
N GLN A 295 17.44 21.35 -25.04
CA GLN A 295 18.57 20.73 -25.72
C GLN A 295 18.24 20.62 -27.23
N PHE A 296 19.24 20.81 -28.08
CA PHE A 296 19.06 20.85 -29.54
C PHE A 296 17.95 21.82 -29.95
N GLU A 297 17.99 23.04 -29.35
CA GLU A 297 17.14 24.21 -29.68
C GLU A 297 15.63 24.01 -29.36
N ARG A 298 15.28 23.12 -28.45
CA ARG A 298 13.89 22.94 -28.03
C ARG A 298 13.77 22.25 -26.67
N PRO A 299 12.64 22.42 -25.96
CA PRO A 299 12.38 21.71 -24.69
C PRO A 299 12.49 20.20 -24.84
N ILE A 300 13.08 19.54 -23.84
CA ILE A 300 13.24 18.07 -23.88
C ILE A 300 11.91 17.34 -23.87
N SER A 301 10.83 17.93 -23.35
CA SER A 301 9.47 17.39 -23.43
C SER A 301 8.95 17.15 -24.86
N LYS A 302 9.60 17.75 -25.87
CA LYS A 302 9.23 17.55 -27.29
C LYS A 302 9.83 16.29 -27.91
N TYR A 303 10.77 15.60 -27.22
CA TYR A 303 11.40 14.38 -27.72
C TYR A 303 10.61 13.12 -27.38
N GLY A 304 10.51 12.19 -28.33
CA GLY A 304 9.74 10.95 -28.16
C GLY A 304 10.20 10.10 -26.99
N ALA A 305 11.52 10.05 -26.72
CA ALA A 305 12.07 9.31 -25.59
C ALA A 305 11.60 9.87 -24.22
N ILE A 306 11.57 11.20 -24.10
CA ILE A 306 11.08 11.85 -22.86
C ILE A 306 9.56 11.71 -22.74
N ARG A 307 8.81 11.87 -23.84
CA ARG A 307 7.36 11.63 -23.83
C ARG A 307 7.00 10.20 -23.43
N TYR A 308 7.79 9.21 -23.86
CA TYR A 308 7.61 7.83 -23.42
C TYR A 308 7.73 7.69 -21.90
N LYS A 309 8.81 8.25 -21.31
CA LYS A 309 9.05 8.20 -19.85
C LYS A 309 7.94 8.89 -19.07
N LEU A 310 7.56 10.10 -19.48
CA LEU A 310 6.47 10.87 -18.85
C LEU A 310 5.13 10.11 -18.92
N ALA A 311 4.81 9.49 -20.06
CA ALA A 311 3.59 8.69 -20.19
C ALA A 311 3.61 7.44 -19.29
N GLU A 312 4.74 6.73 -19.25
CA GLU A 312 4.87 5.55 -18.38
C GLU A 312 4.74 5.89 -16.88
N GLN A 313 5.33 7.01 -16.46
CA GLN A 313 5.14 7.50 -15.08
C GLN A 313 3.64 7.73 -14.78
N VAL A 314 2.90 8.38 -15.70
CA VAL A 314 1.46 8.62 -15.56
C VAL A 314 0.68 7.31 -15.53
N ILE A 315 0.89 6.41 -16.51
CA ILE A 315 0.14 5.16 -16.66
C ILE A 315 0.25 4.32 -15.38
N ARG A 316 1.46 4.15 -14.85
CA ARG A 316 1.71 3.35 -13.64
C ARG A 316 1.13 4.00 -12.39
N THR A 317 1.23 5.33 -12.26
CA THR A 317 0.69 6.06 -11.11
C THR A 317 -0.84 6.05 -11.12
N PHE A 318 -1.48 6.28 -12.28
CA PHE A 318 -2.92 6.16 -12.43
C PHE A 318 -3.43 4.74 -12.08
N ALA A 319 -2.68 3.72 -12.48
CA ALA A 319 -2.98 2.35 -12.13
C ALA A 319 -2.91 2.07 -10.61
N ALA A 320 -1.85 2.56 -9.96
CA ALA A 320 -1.70 2.43 -8.51
C ALA A 320 -2.82 3.16 -7.76
N GLU A 321 -3.15 4.37 -8.18
CA GLU A 321 -4.24 5.17 -7.61
C GLU A 321 -5.59 4.46 -7.74
N SER A 322 -5.92 3.99 -8.96
CA SER A 322 -7.18 3.28 -9.23
C SER A 322 -7.36 2.05 -8.33
N ALA A 323 -6.30 1.26 -8.18
CA ALA A 323 -6.34 0.04 -7.37
C ALA A 323 -6.37 0.34 -5.86
N THR A 324 -5.66 1.38 -5.40
CA THR A 324 -5.63 1.78 -3.98
C THR A 324 -7.00 2.20 -3.49
N TYR A 325 -7.68 3.09 -4.20
CA TYR A 325 -8.97 3.63 -3.76
C TYR A 325 -10.13 2.65 -3.97
N ARG A 326 -10.04 1.76 -4.97
CA ARG A 326 -10.93 0.61 -5.06
C ARG A 326 -10.82 -0.29 -3.82
N ALA A 327 -9.60 -0.62 -3.40
CA ALA A 327 -9.39 -1.44 -2.20
C ALA A 327 -9.86 -0.73 -0.93
N GLY A 328 -9.59 0.58 -0.80
CA GLY A 328 -10.04 1.38 0.33
C GLY A 328 -11.55 1.42 0.45
N GLN A 329 -12.28 1.66 -0.63
CA GLN A 329 -13.74 1.65 -0.63
C GLN A 329 -14.33 0.27 -0.32
N ASN A 330 -13.71 -0.80 -0.81
CA ASN A 330 -14.15 -2.14 -0.45
C ASN A 330 -14.02 -2.41 1.05
N ILE A 331 -13.01 -1.83 1.71
CA ILE A 331 -12.86 -1.90 3.17
C ILE A 331 -14.00 -1.12 3.85
N ASP A 332 -14.28 0.11 3.42
CA ASP A 332 -15.37 0.93 3.98
C ASP A 332 -16.74 0.27 3.79
N ASP A 333 -17.04 -0.23 2.59
CA ASP A 333 -18.29 -0.97 2.29
C ASP A 333 -18.44 -2.21 3.19
N ALA A 334 -17.34 -2.92 3.48
CA ALA A 334 -17.36 -4.06 4.39
C ALA A 334 -17.58 -3.65 5.85
N VAL A 335 -16.97 -2.54 6.28
CA VAL A 335 -17.18 -1.97 7.63
C VAL A 335 -18.65 -1.57 7.80
N GLU A 336 -19.22 -0.83 6.86
CA GLU A 336 -20.63 -0.46 6.87
C GLU A 336 -21.56 -1.68 6.98
N ALA A 337 -21.29 -2.72 6.19
CA ALA A 337 -22.08 -3.95 6.21
C ALA A 337 -21.98 -4.70 7.55
N LEU A 338 -20.79 -4.72 8.16
CA LEU A 338 -20.57 -5.37 9.47
C LEU A 338 -21.25 -4.59 10.59
N VAL A 339 -21.19 -3.27 10.58
CA VAL A 339 -21.88 -2.40 11.56
C VAL A 339 -23.40 -2.52 11.41
N ALA A 340 -23.92 -2.50 10.18
CA ALA A 340 -25.33 -2.73 9.92
C ALA A 340 -25.80 -4.12 10.39
N GLY A 341 -24.89 -5.11 10.40
CA GLY A 341 -25.10 -6.45 10.98
C GLY A 341 -25.02 -6.50 12.51
N GLY A 342 -24.81 -5.37 13.19
CA GLY A 342 -24.75 -5.25 14.66
C GLY A 342 -23.36 -5.44 15.27
N MET A 343 -22.30 -5.41 14.46
CA MET A 343 -20.93 -5.42 14.97
C MET A 343 -20.53 -4.05 15.51
N ASP A 344 -19.76 -4.03 16.58
CA ASP A 344 -19.13 -2.81 17.08
C ASP A 344 -18.23 -2.16 16.01
N GLN A 345 -18.25 -0.82 15.93
CA GLN A 345 -17.55 -0.04 14.92
C GLN A 345 -16.05 -0.42 14.81
N GLN A 346 -15.35 -0.47 15.93
CA GLN A 346 -13.91 -0.75 15.94
C GLN A 346 -13.58 -2.17 15.50
N MET A 347 -14.43 -3.13 15.94
CA MET A 347 -14.29 -4.52 15.51
C MET A 347 -14.62 -4.66 14.02
N ALA A 348 -15.60 -3.91 13.52
CA ALA A 348 -15.95 -3.88 12.10
C ALA A 348 -14.78 -3.33 11.24
N GLU A 349 -14.12 -2.26 11.68
CA GLU A 349 -12.94 -1.69 10.99
C GLU A 349 -11.79 -2.71 10.92
N LEU A 350 -11.46 -3.37 12.03
CA LEU A 350 -10.45 -4.42 12.03
C LEU A 350 -10.81 -5.58 11.09
N LYS A 351 -12.08 -6.00 11.10
CA LYS A 351 -12.55 -7.10 10.26
C LYS A 351 -12.62 -6.72 8.80
N GLY A 352 -13.00 -5.48 8.48
CA GLY A 352 -12.96 -4.94 7.13
C GLY A 352 -11.55 -5.01 6.55
N VAL A 353 -10.56 -4.49 7.26
CA VAL A 353 -9.15 -4.56 6.81
C VAL A 353 -8.65 -6.00 6.72
N GLU A 354 -8.94 -6.86 7.71
CA GLU A 354 -8.57 -8.29 7.69
C GLU A 354 -9.13 -9.01 6.46
N GLN A 355 -10.36 -8.66 6.07
CA GLN A 355 -11.02 -9.24 4.90
C GLN A 355 -10.27 -8.94 3.60
N TYR A 356 -9.69 -7.73 3.46
CA TYR A 356 -8.96 -7.28 2.27
C TYR A 356 -7.42 -7.26 2.45
N ALA A 357 -6.91 -8.07 3.36
CA ALA A 357 -5.46 -8.16 3.61
C ALA A 357 -4.66 -8.55 2.36
N ILE A 358 -5.27 -9.27 1.41
CA ILE A 358 -4.67 -9.62 0.10
C ILE A 358 -4.44 -8.35 -0.71
N GLU A 359 -5.46 -7.53 -0.86
CA GLU A 359 -5.42 -6.26 -1.59
C GLU A 359 -4.47 -5.26 -0.92
N CYS A 360 -4.43 -5.22 0.42
CA CYS A 360 -3.45 -4.42 1.17
C CYS A 360 -2.01 -4.81 0.81
N ALA A 361 -1.72 -6.11 0.72
CA ALA A 361 -0.41 -6.60 0.31
C ALA A 361 -0.10 -6.30 -1.17
N ILE A 362 -1.09 -6.44 -2.07
CA ILE A 362 -0.98 -6.06 -3.49
C ILE A 362 -0.59 -4.58 -3.60
N MET A 363 -1.28 -3.69 -2.88
CA MET A 363 -1.02 -2.26 -2.98
C MET A 363 0.34 -1.86 -2.42
N LYS A 364 0.82 -2.54 -1.39
CA LYS A 364 2.18 -2.32 -0.85
C LYS A 364 3.24 -2.66 -1.89
N VAL A 365 3.12 -3.79 -2.54
CA VAL A 365 4.08 -4.22 -3.58
C VAL A 365 3.99 -3.29 -4.78
N PHE A 366 2.82 -3.17 -5.38
CA PHE A 366 2.63 -2.43 -6.62
C PHE A 366 2.95 -0.94 -6.45
N GLY A 367 2.40 -0.28 -5.42
CA GLY A 367 2.63 1.15 -5.16
C GLY A 367 4.11 1.47 -4.92
N SER A 368 4.81 0.67 -4.11
CA SER A 368 6.23 0.88 -3.85
C SER A 368 7.12 0.69 -5.09
N GLU A 369 6.77 -0.25 -5.99
CA GLU A 369 7.50 -0.49 -7.24
C GLU A 369 7.17 0.57 -8.30
N VAL A 370 5.94 1.10 -8.30
CA VAL A 370 5.59 2.27 -9.13
C VAL A 370 6.39 3.51 -8.71
N LEU A 371 6.45 3.79 -7.41
CA LEU A 371 7.24 4.91 -6.90
C LEU A 371 8.72 4.78 -7.27
N ASP A 372 9.29 3.58 -7.11
CA ASP A 372 10.67 3.29 -7.50
C ASP A 372 10.93 3.60 -8.98
N TYR A 373 10.04 3.13 -9.86
CA TYR A 373 10.11 3.42 -11.29
C TYR A 373 9.99 4.93 -11.60
N VAL A 374 9.04 5.60 -10.95
CA VAL A 374 8.76 7.02 -11.21
C VAL A 374 9.93 7.90 -10.79
N VAL A 375 10.55 7.65 -9.63
CA VAL A 375 11.69 8.45 -9.18
C VAL A 375 12.96 8.15 -9.98
N ASP A 376 13.18 6.89 -10.40
CA ASP A 376 14.29 6.50 -11.27
C ASP A 376 14.22 7.23 -12.61
N GLU A 377 13.03 7.22 -13.24
CA GLU A 377 12.81 7.98 -14.47
C GLU A 377 12.84 9.50 -14.25
N GLY A 378 12.47 9.98 -13.05
CA GLY A 378 12.65 11.36 -12.66
C GLY A 378 14.12 11.78 -12.68
N VAL A 379 15.00 11.00 -12.06
CA VAL A 379 16.47 11.20 -12.12
C VAL A 379 16.94 11.19 -13.57
N GLN A 380 16.48 10.25 -14.38
CA GLN A 380 16.88 10.11 -15.78
C GLN A 380 16.41 11.30 -16.65
N ILE A 381 15.20 11.82 -16.42
CA ILE A 381 14.67 13.00 -17.13
C ILE A 381 15.49 14.26 -16.79
N TYR A 382 15.90 14.41 -15.53
CA TYR A 382 16.75 15.51 -15.10
C TYR A 382 18.19 15.39 -15.62
N GLY A 383 18.62 14.20 -16.09
CA GLY A 383 19.97 13.97 -16.57
C GLY A 383 21.02 14.22 -15.48
N GLY A 384 22.12 14.88 -15.81
CA GLY A 384 23.17 15.19 -14.83
C GLY A 384 22.69 15.95 -13.58
N MET A 385 21.69 16.84 -13.74
CA MET A 385 21.06 17.52 -12.60
C MET A 385 20.31 16.56 -11.68
N GLY A 386 19.71 15.49 -12.19
CA GLY A 386 19.03 14.48 -11.38
C GLY A 386 19.98 13.71 -10.46
N TYR A 387 21.27 13.67 -10.79
CA TYR A 387 22.30 13.04 -9.98
C TYR A 387 22.94 14.02 -8.97
N SER A 388 22.66 15.31 -9.10
CA SER A 388 23.11 16.33 -8.16
C SER A 388 22.21 16.39 -6.93
N ALA A 389 22.80 16.45 -5.74
CA ALA A 389 22.06 16.66 -4.49
C ALA A 389 21.39 18.06 -4.38
N GLU A 390 21.66 18.96 -5.33
CA GLU A 390 21.00 20.26 -5.43
C GLU A 390 19.61 20.18 -6.09
N ALA A 391 19.30 19.04 -6.76
CA ALA A 391 18.01 18.83 -7.41
C ALA A 391 17.11 17.91 -6.57
N PRO A 392 15.77 18.05 -6.68
CA PRO A 392 14.84 17.30 -5.84
C PRO A 392 14.86 15.79 -6.09
N MET A 393 15.32 15.33 -7.25
CA MET A 393 15.28 13.93 -7.65
C MET A 393 16.24 13.05 -6.86
N ASP A 394 17.39 13.55 -6.42
CA ASP A 394 18.32 12.82 -5.52
C ASP A 394 17.61 12.39 -4.25
N ARG A 395 16.93 13.33 -3.58
CA ARG A 395 16.16 13.02 -2.35
C ARG A 395 15.03 12.04 -2.63
N ALA A 396 14.21 12.32 -3.65
CA ALA A 396 13.08 11.48 -4.01
C ALA A 396 13.51 10.03 -4.28
N TYR A 397 14.60 9.83 -5.03
CA TYR A 397 15.16 8.51 -5.33
C TYR A 397 15.63 7.76 -4.08
N ARG A 398 16.39 8.43 -3.20
CA ARG A 398 16.89 7.82 -1.97
C ARG A 398 15.76 7.48 -0.99
N ASP A 399 14.78 8.37 -0.85
CA ASP A 399 13.63 8.19 0.06
C ASP A 399 12.70 7.06 -0.41
N ALA A 400 12.50 6.92 -1.72
CA ALA A 400 11.66 5.87 -2.29
C ALA A 400 12.17 4.46 -1.97
N ARG A 401 13.50 4.28 -1.87
CA ARG A 401 14.12 2.95 -1.80
C ARG A 401 13.65 2.09 -0.62
N ILE A 402 13.36 2.70 0.52
CA ILE A 402 12.96 1.97 1.74
C ILE A 402 11.57 1.34 1.60
N ASN A 403 10.69 1.88 0.74
CA ASN A 403 9.32 1.43 0.60
C ASN A 403 9.19 -0.03 0.13
N ARG A 404 10.23 -0.58 -0.52
CA ARG A 404 10.28 -1.99 -0.89
C ARG A 404 10.78 -2.92 0.22
N ILE A 405 11.21 -2.35 1.37
CA ILE A 405 11.83 -3.08 2.48
C ILE A 405 10.93 -3.12 3.72
N PHE A 406 10.53 -1.95 4.27
CA PHE A 406 9.72 -1.91 5.49
C PHE A 406 8.25 -2.30 5.23
N GLU A 407 7.44 -2.49 6.28
CA GLU A 407 6.07 -3.04 6.24
C GLU A 407 6.01 -4.47 5.65
N GLY A 408 7.10 -5.23 5.85
CA GLY A 408 7.39 -6.49 5.18
C GLY A 408 7.99 -6.25 3.79
N THR A 409 9.07 -6.95 3.46
CA THR A 409 9.68 -6.81 2.13
C THR A 409 8.67 -7.14 1.02
N ASN A 410 8.92 -6.67 -0.20
CA ASN A 410 8.03 -6.98 -1.32
C ASN A 410 7.94 -8.48 -1.58
N GLU A 411 9.02 -9.22 -1.34
CA GLU A 411 9.05 -10.69 -1.44
C GLU A 411 8.12 -11.33 -0.40
N ILE A 412 8.18 -10.88 0.86
CA ILE A 412 7.28 -11.35 1.93
C ILE A 412 5.82 -11.04 1.57
N ASN A 413 5.53 -9.85 1.07
CA ASN A 413 4.16 -9.49 0.68
C ASN A 413 3.65 -10.32 -0.51
N ARG A 414 4.51 -10.63 -1.51
CA ARG A 414 4.15 -11.55 -2.60
C ARG A 414 3.80 -12.94 -2.08
N MET A 415 4.60 -13.49 -1.18
CA MET A 415 4.28 -14.78 -0.54
C MET A 415 3.00 -14.73 0.27
N LEU A 416 2.75 -13.63 1.00
CA LEU A 416 1.52 -13.42 1.76
C LEU A 416 0.27 -13.38 0.88
N ILE A 417 0.31 -12.75 -0.30
CA ILE A 417 -0.82 -12.71 -1.24
C ILE A 417 -1.29 -14.14 -1.54
N VAL A 418 -0.38 -14.99 -1.96
CA VAL A 418 -0.71 -16.37 -2.36
C VAL A 418 -1.09 -17.23 -1.14
N ASP A 419 -0.34 -17.13 -0.04
CA ASP A 419 -0.61 -17.87 1.21
C ASP A 419 -2.01 -17.53 1.76
N MET A 420 -2.38 -16.25 1.79
CA MET A 420 -3.70 -15.82 2.26
C MET A 420 -4.83 -16.32 1.35
N MET A 421 -4.62 -16.33 0.02
CA MET A 421 -5.58 -16.89 -0.93
C MET A 421 -5.82 -18.38 -0.67
N PHE A 422 -4.74 -19.15 -0.53
CA PHE A 422 -4.86 -20.58 -0.23
C PHE A 422 -5.50 -20.84 1.14
N LYS A 423 -5.15 -20.09 2.17
CA LYS A 423 -5.76 -20.21 3.48
C LYS A 423 -7.26 -19.93 3.46
N LYS A 424 -7.70 -18.90 2.73
CA LYS A 424 -9.14 -18.61 2.54
C LYS A 424 -9.82 -19.72 1.75
N ALA A 425 -9.20 -20.27 0.72
CA ALA A 425 -9.74 -21.38 -0.06
C ALA A 425 -9.89 -22.65 0.79
N MET A 426 -8.87 -23.02 1.58
CA MET A 426 -8.93 -24.19 2.47
C MET A 426 -9.98 -24.07 3.57
N LYS A 427 -10.30 -22.84 4.01
CA LYS A 427 -11.36 -22.56 5.00
C LYS A 427 -12.76 -22.43 4.37
N GLY A 428 -12.89 -22.61 3.05
CA GLY A 428 -14.17 -22.41 2.35
C GLY A 428 -14.64 -20.95 2.29
N GLN A 429 -13.75 -19.99 2.56
CA GLN A 429 -14.06 -18.56 2.51
C GLN A 429 -13.89 -17.94 1.12
N LEU A 430 -13.19 -18.62 0.22
CA LEU A 430 -12.94 -18.23 -1.16
C LEU A 430 -12.93 -19.51 -2.03
N ASP A 431 -13.92 -19.66 -2.92
CA ASP A 431 -14.00 -20.83 -3.80
C ASP A 431 -13.06 -20.68 -5.00
N LEU A 432 -11.80 -21.04 -4.83
CA LEU A 432 -10.83 -21.08 -5.94
C LEU A 432 -10.82 -22.43 -6.68
N MET A 433 -11.24 -23.51 -6.04
CA MET A 433 -11.12 -24.86 -6.59
C MET A 433 -12.06 -25.08 -7.77
N GLY A 434 -13.34 -24.71 -7.63
CA GLY A 434 -14.34 -24.86 -8.70
C GLY A 434 -13.91 -24.12 -9.99
N PRO A 435 -13.64 -22.81 -9.92
CA PRO A 435 -13.15 -22.05 -11.08
C PRO A 435 -11.82 -22.57 -11.67
N ALA A 436 -10.87 -23.00 -10.86
CA ALA A 436 -9.61 -23.58 -11.36
C ALA A 436 -9.85 -24.89 -12.13
N MET A 437 -10.72 -25.75 -11.64
CA MET A 437 -11.12 -26.99 -12.36
C MET A 437 -11.87 -26.67 -13.66
N ALA A 438 -12.72 -25.66 -13.67
CA ALA A 438 -13.41 -25.22 -14.88
C ALA A 438 -12.41 -24.73 -15.95
N VAL A 439 -11.39 -23.97 -15.57
CA VAL A 439 -10.32 -23.52 -16.45
C VAL A 439 -9.52 -24.72 -17.00
N ALA A 440 -9.18 -25.70 -16.17
CA ALA A 440 -8.50 -26.92 -16.61
C ALA A 440 -9.33 -27.70 -17.65
N GLY A 441 -10.65 -27.78 -17.48
CA GLY A 441 -11.57 -28.36 -18.47
C GLY A 441 -11.63 -27.55 -19.78
N GLU A 442 -11.59 -26.21 -19.70
CA GLU A 442 -11.59 -25.32 -20.87
C GLU A 442 -10.33 -25.48 -21.73
N LEU A 443 -9.17 -25.82 -21.16
CA LEU A 443 -7.94 -26.05 -21.90
C LEU A 443 -8.05 -27.21 -22.90
N LEU A 444 -8.90 -28.18 -22.62
CA LEU A 444 -9.14 -29.35 -23.46
C LEU A 444 -10.23 -29.11 -24.51
N SER A 445 -10.92 -27.96 -24.46
CA SER A 445 -12.00 -27.61 -25.38
C SER A 445 -11.52 -26.77 -26.55
N VAL A 446 -12.27 -26.83 -27.67
CA VAL A 446 -12.05 -25.93 -28.82
C VAL A 446 -12.46 -24.51 -28.40
N PRO A 447 -11.60 -23.49 -28.62
CA PRO A 447 -11.97 -22.11 -28.33
C PRO A 447 -13.23 -21.67 -29.06
N SER A 448 -14.17 -21.03 -28.37
CA SER A 448 -15.24 -20.30 -29.04
C SER A 448 -14.68 -19.03 -29.69
N PHE A 449 -15.10 -18.74 -30.93
CA PHE A 449 -14.71 -17.54 -31.67
C PHE A 449 -15.89 -16.58 -31.75
N GLU A 450 -16.54 -16.32 -30.62
CA GLU A 450 -17.59 -15.29 -30.58
C GLU A 450 -16.95 -13.92 -30.79
N ALA A 451 -17.56 -13.12 -31.68
CA ALA A 451 -17.16 -11.73 -31.83
C ALA A 451 -17.44 -10.98 -30.50
N PRO A 452 -16.55 -10.09 -30.06
CA PRO A 452 -16.84 -9.28 -28.89
C PRO A 452 -18.09 -8.45 -29.13
N GLU A 453 -18.86 -8.21 -28.07
CA GLU A 453 -20.00 -7.29 -28.13
C GLU A 453 -19.54 -5.89 -28.57
N ASP A 454 -20.42 -5.18 -29.31
CA ASP A 454 -20.15 -3.79 -29.73
C ASP A 454 -20.45 -2.81 -28.58
N VAL A 455 -19.72 -2.99 -27.48
CA VAL A 455 -19.80 -2.13 -26.29
C VAL A 455 -18.37 -1.67 -25.89
N PRO A 456 -18.24 -0.49 -25.29
CA PRO A 456 -16.95 0.01 -24.85
C PRO A 456 -16.21 -1.00 -23.96
N PHE A 457 -14.90 -1.15 -24.19
CA PHE A 457 -14.01 -2.03 -23.44
C PHE A 457 -14.36 -3.54 -23.50
N ALA A 458 -15.19 -4.01 -24.43
CA ALA A 458 -15.53 -5.44 -24.54
C ALA A 458 -14.27 -6.33 -24.69
N LEU A 459 -13.29 -5.89 -25.49
CA LEU A 459 -12.03 -6.60 -25.67
C LEU A 459 -11.22 -6.63 -24.37
N GLU A 460 -11.05 -5.49 -23.73
CA GLU A 460 -10.25 -5.33 -22.51
C GLU A 460 -10.87 -6.11 -21.35
N LYS A 461 -12.20 -6.13 -21.21
CA LYS A 461 -12.92 -7.01 -20.27
C LYS A 461 -12.63 -8.49 -20.53
N GLY A 462 -12.62 -8.89 -21.80
CA GLY A 462 -12.25 -10.24 -22.22
C GLY A 462 -10.80 -10.58 -21.83
N TYR A 463 -9.86 -9.64 -21.97
CA TYR A 463 -8.47 -9.86 -21.58
C TYR A 463 -8.32 -10.02 -20.06
N VAL A 464 -8.92 -9.14 -19.26
CA VAL A 464 -8.90 -9.25 -17.80
C VAL A 464 -9.51 -10.56 -17.32
N LYS A 465 -10.63 -11.00 -17.91
CA LYS A 465 -11.24 -12.32 -17.63
C LYS A 465 -10.26 -13.47 -17.94
N ASN A 466 -9.53 -13.37 -19.03
CA ASN A 466 -8.52 -14.36 -19.39
C ASN A 466 -7.28 -14.30 -18.47
N PHE A 467 -6.88 -13.13 -17.97
CA PHE A 467 -5.80 -13.03 -16.96
C PHE A 467 -6.19 -13.77 -15.68
N LYS A 468 -7.43 -13.63 -15.20
CA LYS A 468 -7.96 -14.40 -14.07
C LYS A 468 -7.83 -15.91 -14.30
N LYS A 469 -8.18 -16.38 -15.52
CA LYS A 469 -8.01 -17.80 -15.91
C LYS A 469 -6.54 -18.22 -15.92
N ALA A 470 -5.62 -17.38 -16.41
CA ALA A 470 -4.19 -17.67 -16.37
C ALA A 470 -3.68 -17.85 -14.95
N VAL A 471 -4.08 -16.97 -14.02
CA VAL A 471 -3.75 -17.08 -12.59
C VAL A 471 -4.27 -18.41 -12.02
N LEU A 472 -5.56 -18.70 -12.21
CA LEU A 472 -6.20 -19.92 -11.68
C LEU A 472 -5.56 -21.19 -12.23
N MET A 473 -5.17 -21.20 -13.50
CA MET A 473 -4.47 -22.31 -14.13
C MET A 473 -3.11 -22.55 -13.48
N VAL A 474 -2.27 -21.52 -13.40
CA VAL A 474 -0.90 -21.65 -12.92
C VAL A 474 -0.85 -21.92 -11.42
N ALA A 475 -1.56 -21.12 -10.63
CA ALA A 475 -1.60 -21.27 -9.17
C ALA A 475 -2.29 -22.57 -8.74
N GLY A 476 -3.38 -22.96 -9.45
CA GLY A 476 -4.09 -24.21 -9.18
C GLY A 476 -3.25 -25.46 -9.47
N ALA A 477 -2.55 -25.50 -10.60
CA ALA A 477 -1.67 -26.61 -10.94
C ALA A 477 -0.47 -26.71 -9.97
N ALA A 478 0.15 -25.57 -9.62
CA ALA A 478 1.24 -25.56 -8.63
C ALA A 478 0.74 -26.06 -7.25
N ALA A 479 -0.44 -25.60 -6.80
CA ALA A 479 -1.04 -26.05 -5.55
C ALA A 479 -1.31 -27.56 -5.56
N GLN A 480 -1.84 -28.11 -6.63
CA GLN A 480 -2.11 -29.54 -6.78
C GLN A 480 -0.82 -30.36 -6.76
N LYS A 481 0.23 -29.89 -7.43
CA LYS A 481 1.51 -30.61 -7.51
C LYS A 481 2.27 -30.62 -6.20
N PHE A 482 2.37 -29.48 -5.54
CA PHE A 482 3.22 -29.31 -4.35
C PHE A 482 2.48 -29.49 -3.04
N MET A 483 1.16 -29.29 -3.00
CA MET A 483 0.35 -29.48 -1.78
C MET A 483 0.97 -28.76 -0.56
N ALA A 484 1.26 -29.47 0.51
CA ALA A 484 1.86 -28.93 1.73
C ALA A 484 3.28 -28.39 1.56
N SER A 485 4.01 -28.78 0.49
CA SER A 485 5.35 -28.30 0.21
C SER A 485 5.39 -27.00 -0.60
N LEU A 486 4.24 -26.52 -1.09
CA LEU A 486 4.16 -25.31 -1.94
C LEU A 486 4.81 -24.07 -1.29
N ALA A 487 4.71 -23.93 0.03
CA ALA A 487 5.33 -22.82 0.77
C ALA A 487 6.88 -22.76 0.63
N LYS A 488 7.53 -23.83 0.14
CA LYS A 488 8.97 -23.89 -0.09
C LYS A 488 9.36 -23.46 -1.51
N GLU A 489 8.39 -23.41 -2.42
CA GLU A 489 8.59 -23.07 -3.83
C GLU A 489 8.41 -21.56 -4.05
N GLN A 490 9.27 -20.76 -3.42
CA GLN A 490 9.10 -19.30 -3.33
C GLN A 490 9.12 -18.59 -4.67
N GLU A 491 9.94 -19.06 -5.63
CA GLU A 491 10.01 -18.50 -6.98
C GLU A 491 8.69 -18.69 -7.75
N ILE A 492 8.03 -19.82 -7.56
CA ILE A 492 6.71 -20.10 -8.14
C ILE A 492 5.66 -19.22 -7.48
N LEU A 493 5.70 -19.08 -6.15
CA LEU A 493 4.79 -18.22 -5.39
C LEU A 493 4.94 -16.74 -5.79
N MET A 494 6.17 -16.27 -6.00
CA MET A 494 6.42 -14.89 -6.45
C MET A 494 5.86 -14.64 -7.84
N ASN A 495 6.09 -15.55 -8.79
CA ASN A 495 5.52 -15.46 -10.14
C ASN A 495 3.98 -15.47 -10.11
N ALA A 496 3.37 -16.34 -9.31
CA ALA A 496 1.93 -16.39 -9.14
C ALA A 496 1.39 -15.08 -8.52
N ALA A 497 2.09 -14.52 -7.53
CA ALA A 497 1.74 -13.24 -6.93
C ALA A 497 1.82 -12.08 -7.93
N ASP A 498 2.83 -12.03 -8.78
CA ASP A 498 2.95 -11.02 -9.84
C ASP A 498 1.79 -11.10 -10.84
N MET A 499 1.38 -12.31 -11.23
CA MET A 499 0.19 -12.50 -12.07
C MET A 499 -1.09 -12.01 -11.37
N VAL A 500 -1.26 -12.26 -10.07
CA VAL A 500 -2.39 -11.77 -9.25
C VAL A 500 -2.39 -10.25 -9.18
N ILE A 501 -1.24 -9.64 -8.89
CA ILE A 501 -1.06 -8.19 -8.78
C ILE A 501 -1.44 -7.51 -10.10
N ASP A 502 -0.85 -7.95 -11.22
CA ASP A 502 -1.13 -7.38 -12.54
C ASP A 502 -2.60 -7.54 -12.93
N THR A 503 -3.24 -8.65 -12.58
CA THR A 503 -4.67 -8.90 -12.85
C THR A 503 -5.56 -7.95 -12.06
N TYR A 504 -5.32 -7.78 -10.74
CA TYR A 504 -6.11 -6.88 -9.90
C TYR A 504 -5.99 -5.42 -10.35
N VAL A 505 -4.76 -4.99 -10.63
CA VAL A 505 -4.49 -3.62 -11.06
C VAL A 505 -5.05 -3.36 -12.45
N ALA A 506 -4.90 -4.29 -13.40
CA ALA A 506 -5.49 -4.17 -14.75
C ALA A 506 -7.01 -4.03 -14.70
N GLU A 507 -7.70 -4.83 -13.87
CA GLU A 507 -9.13 -4.68 -13.65
C GLU A 507 -9.49 -3.32 -13.05
N SER A 508 -8.73 -2.84 -12.07
CA SER A 508 -9.00 -1.55 -11.41
C SER A 508 -8.85 -0.36 -12.37
N VAL A 509 -7.85 -0.38 -13.23
CA VAL A 509 -7.65 0.62 -14.28
C VAL A 509 -8.78 0.60 -15.29
N LEU A 510 -9.17 -0.60 -15.73
CA LEU A 510 -10.26 -0.79 -16.69
C LEU A 510 -11.59 -0.22 -16.18
N LEU A 511 -11.95 -0.59 -14.95
CA LEU A 511 -13.20 -0.16 -14.32
C LEU A 511 -13.25 1.37 -14.11
N ARG A 512 -12.13 1.99 -13.69
CA ARG A 512 -12.05 3.46 -13.60
C ARG A 512 -12.18 4.13 -14.96
N ALA A 513 -11.47 3.64 -15.98
CA ALA A 513 -11.55 4.18 -17.34
C ALA A 513 -12.96 4.05 -17.93
N GLU A 514 -13.63 2.92 -17.69
CA GLU A 514 -15.02 2.71 -18.12
C GLU A 514 -15.97 3.70 -17.45
N ARG A 515 -15.84 3.91 -16.15
CA ARG A 515 -16.63 4.89 -15.41
C ARG A 515 -16.39 6.32 -15.90
N LEU A 516 -15.12 6.67 -16.17
CA LEU A 516 -14.77 7.98 -16.73
C LEU A 516 -15.31 8.17 -18.15
N LEU A 517 -15.29 7.14 -18.96
CA LEU A 517 -15.90 7.18 -20.29
C LEU A 517 -17.41 7.44 -20.21
N ALA A 518 -18.10 6.76 -19.30
CA ALA A 518 -19.53 6.94 -19.09
C ALA A 518 -19.91 8.33 -18.57
N THR A 519 -19.05 8.94 -17.74
CA THR A 519 -19.34 10.24 -17.09
C THR A 519 -18.84 11.45 -17.86
N LYS A 520 -17.67 11.35 -18.53
CA LYS A 520 -17.02 12.46 -19.26
C LYS A 520 -17.32 12.47 -20.76
N GLY A 521 -17.78 11.35 -21.30
CA GLY A 521 -17.98 11.14 -22.74
C GLY A 521 -16.69 10.80 -23.50
N PRO A 522 -16.80 10.36 -24.77
CA PRO A 522 -15.67 9.74 -25.51
C PRO A 522 -14.46 10.67 -25.72
N GLU A 523 -14.69 11.92 -26.03
CA GLU A 523 -13.61 12.88 -26.33
C GLU A 523 -12.79 13.20 -25.09
N ALA A 524 -13.45 13.59 -23.99
CA ALA A 524 -12.78 13.94 -22.74
C ALA A 524 -12.15 12.72 -22.03
N ALA A 525 -12.70 11.52 -22.25
CA ALA A 525 -12.22 10.30 -21.66
C ALA A 525 -11.12 9.59 -22.49
N GLN A 526 -10.80 10.03 -23.70
CA GLN A 526 -9.85 9.33 -24.59
C GLN A 526 -8.51 9.03 -23.93
N VAL A 527 -7.98 9.93 -23.13
CA VAL A 527 -6.69 9.75 -22.44
C VAL A 527 -6.75 8.59 -21.40
N TYR A 528 -7.87 8.42 -20.74
CA TYR A 528 -8.08 7.32 -19.78
C TYR A 528 -8.28 5.98 -20.48
N VAL A 529 -8.94 6.00 -21.66
CA VAL A 529 -9.00 4.83 -22.55
C VAL A 529 -7.60 4.42 -22.98
N ASP A 530 -6.78 5.38 -23.41
CA ASP A 530 -5.39 5.13 -23.78
C ASP A 530 -4.56 4.53 -22.63
N ILE A 531 -4.72 5.06 -21.40
CA ILE A 531 -4.06 4.53 -20.21
C ILE A 531 -4.47 3.08 -19.97
N ALA A 532 -5.76 2.77 -19.98
CA ALA A 532 -6.29 1.43 -19.75
C ALA A 532 -5.77 0.43 -20.81
N GLN A 533 -5.84 0.81 -22.07
CA GLN A 533 -5.41 -0.05 -23.18
C GLN A 533 -3.92 -0.35 -23.13
N VAL A 534 -3.08 0.66 -22.89
CA VAL A 534 -1.64 0.47 -22.77
C VAL A 534 -1.32 -0.39 -21.55
N PHE A 535 -1.90 -0.10 -20.38
CA PHE A 535 -1.61 -0.86 -19.17
C PHE A 535 -2.00 -2.33 -19.29
N ILE A 536 -3.20 -2.63 -19.83
CA ILE A 536 -3.70 -4.00 -20.02
C ILE A 536 -2.84 -4.76 -21.04
N ASN A 537 -2.43 -4.11 -22.13
CA ASN A 537 -1.54 -4.71 -23.11
C ASN A 537 -0.19 -5.10 -22.49
N ASP A 538 0.42 -4.19 -21.72
CA ASP A 538 1.69 -4.44 -21.05
C ASP A 538 1.56 -5.47 -19.90
N ALA A 539 0.42 -5.50 -19.20
CA ALA A 539 0.11 -6.51 -18.18
C ALA A 539 0.01 -7.91 -18.78
N ALA A 540 -0.56 -8.06 -19.99
CA ALA A 540 -0.60 -9.34 -20.69
C ALA A 540 0.80 -9.96 -20.89
N ASP A 541 1.77 -9.13 -21.26
CA ASP A 541 3.16 -9.58 -21.46
C ASP A 541 3.82 -9.95 -20.12
N ARG A 542 3.60 -9.18 -19.05
CA ARG A 542 4.13 -9.48 -17.71
C ARG A 542 3.53 -10.77 -17.16
N ILE A 543 2.22 -10.96 -17.26
CA ILE A 543 1.51 -12.18 -16.84
C ILE A 543 2.01 -13.39 -17.65
N ASN A 544 2.18 -13.23 -18.97
CA ASN A 544 2.73 -14.29 -19.81
C ASN A 544 4.13 -14.71 -19.37
N LYS A 545 5.01 -13.74 -19.12
CA LYS A 545 6.38 -14.00 -18.66
C LYS A 545 6.37 -14.75 -17.33
N ALA A 546 5.68 -14.23 -16.31
CA ALA A 546 5.61 -14.82 -14.97
C ALA A 546 5.00 -16.24 -15.02
N GLY A 547 3.88 -16.41 -15.73
CA GLY A 547 3.23 -17.70 -15.88
C GLY A 547 4.11 -18.73 -16.60
N LYS A 548 4.86 -18.31 -17.61
CA LYS A 548 5.79 -19.20 -18.33
C LYS A 548 6.96 -19.64 -17.44
N GLU A 549 7.52 -18.74 -16.66
CA GLU A 549 8.60 -19.06 -15.71
C GLU A 549 8.10 -20.05 -14.65
N ALA A 550 6.90 -19.81 -14.08
CA ALA A 550 6.30 -20.72 -13.12
C ALA A 550 6.04 -22.10 -13.71
N ILE A 551 5.35 -22.20 -14.86
CA ILE A 551 5.03 -23.48 -15.52
C ILE A 551 6.30 -24.27 -15.81
N ASN A 552 7.32 -23.64 -16.37
CA ASN A 552 8.59 -24.29 -16.70
C ASN A 552 9.35 -24.81 -15.47
N SER A 553 9.05 -24.28 -14.29
CA SER A 553 9.69 -24.71 -13.03
C SER A 553 9.10 -25.99 -12.47
N PHE A 554 7.86 -26.36 -12.84
CA PHE A 554 7.22 -27.51 -12.22
C PHE A 554 6.55 -28.50 -13.20
N ALA A 555 6.14 -28.07 -14.39
CA ALA A 555 5.44 -28.94 -15.34
C ALA A 555 6.42 -29.54 -16.37
N GLU A 556 6.14 -30.76 -16.85
CA GLU A 556 6.92 -31.46 -17.83
C GLU A 556 6.04 -32.13 -18.90
N GLY A 557 6.62 -32.45 -20.06
CA GLY A 557 5.98 -33.24 -21.12
C GLY A 557 4.72 -32.60 -21.69
N ASP A 558 3.64 -33.36 -21.77
CA ASP A 558 2.37 -32.92 -22.34
C ASP A 558 1.65 -31.95 -21.43
N GLU A 559 1.73 -32.08 -20.11
CA GLU A 559 1.17 -31.15 -19.14
C GLU A 559 1.76 -29.74 -19.36
N GLN A 560 3.08 -29.64 -19.40
CA GLN A 560 3.76 -28.38 -19.65
C GLN A 560 3.32 -27.76 -20.99
N ARG A 561 3.25 -28.57 -22.04
CA ARG A 561 2.85 -28.13 -23.38
C ARG A 561 1.43 -27.55 -23.38
N VAL A 562 0.47 -28.25 -22.77
CA VAL A 562 -0.93 -27.82 -22.67
C VAL A 562 -1.04 -26.52 -21.86
N MET A 563 -0.36 -26.43 -20.72
CA MET A 563 -0.37 -25.22 -19.88
C MET A 563 0.24 -24.01 -20.61
N LEU A 564 1.36 -24.17 -21.31
CA LEU A 564 1.98 -23.08 -22.09
C LEU A 564 1.07 -22.62 -23.25
N MET A 565 0.34 -23.53 -23.90
CA MET A 565 -0.65 -23.19 -24.91
C MET A 565 -1.84 -22.42 -24.31
N GLY A 566 -2.32 -22.86 -23.15
CA GLY A 566 -3.36 -22.15 -22.38
C GLY A 566 -2.92 -20.75 -21.96
N LEU A 567 -1.73 -20.61 -21.40
CA LEU A 567 -1.16 -19.33 -21.02
C LEU A 567 -1.07 -18.38 -22.21
N LYS A 568 -0.55 -18.83 -23.35
CA LYS A 568 -0.49 -18.04 -24.57
C LYS A 568 -1.89 -17.60 -25.05
N ARG A 569 -2.90 -18.47 -24.93
CA ARG A 569 -4.30 -18.15 -25.25
C ARG A 569 -4.84 -17.08 -24.32
N PHE A 570 -4.65 -17.22 -22.99
CA PHE A 570 -5.21 -16.32 -21.99
C PHE A 570 -4.49 -14.97 -21.88
N THR A 571 -3.28 -14.84 -22.44
CA THR A 571 -2.52 -13.59 -22.46
C THR A 571 -2.43 -12.96 -23.85
N LYS A 572 -3.21 -13.47 -24.83
CA LYS A 572 -3.23 -12.93 -26.19
C LYS A 572 -4.09 -11.66 -26.22
N THR A 573 -3.50 -10.54 -26.69
CA THR A 573 -4.19 -9.29 -26.98
C THR A 573 -4.20 -8.98 -28.46
N GLN A 574 -5.09 -8.12 -28.90
CA GLN A 574 -5.06 -7.54 -30.24
C GLN A 574 -3.95 -6.48 -30.33
N PRO A 575 -3.27 -6.33 -31.47
CA PRO A 575 -2.27 -5.29 -31.65
C PRO A 575 -2.88 -3.88 -31.51
N ILE A 576 -2.24 -3.05 -30.68
CA ILE A 576 -2.60 -1.64 -30.50
C ILE A 576 -1.39 -0.73 -30.76
N ASN A 577 -1.63 0.51 -31.14
CA ASN A 577 -0.56 1.51 -31.32
C ASN A 577 -0.25 2.20 -29.99
N THR A 578 0.50 1.52 -29.14
CA THR A 578 0.91 2.02 -27.82
C THR A 578 1.78 3.29 -27.91
N ARG A 579 2.52 3.50 -29.00
CA ARG A 579 3.30 4.72 -29.23
C ARG A 579 2.42 5.96 -29.25
N ASP A 580 1.36 5.93 -30.02
CA ASP A 580 0.49 7.11 -30.21
C ASP A 580 -0.38 7.33 -28.97
N ALA A 581 -0.84 6.27 -28.31
CA ALA A 581 -1.51 6.36 -27.00
C ALA A 581 -0.62 7.05 -25.96
N ARG A 582 0.63 6.59 -25.78
CA ARG A 582 1.60 7.23 -24.86
C ARG A 582 1.88 8.70 -25.23
N ARG A 583 1.90 9.04 -26.53
CA ARG A 583 2.06 10.43 -26.97
C ARG A 583 0.90 11.34 -26.58
N ARG A 584 -0.34 10.84 -26.63
CA ARG A 584 -1.54 11.59 -26.19
C ARG A 584 -1.52 11.78 -24.67
N ILE A 585 -1.18 10.75 -23.89
CA ILE A 585 -1.03 10.83 -22.44
C ILE A 585 0.05 11.86 -22.07
N ALA A 586 1.23 11.78 -22.69
CA ALA A 586 2.30 12.75 -22.46
C ALA A 586 1.90 14.17 -22.90
N ALA A 587 1.13 14.32 -23.98
CA ALA A 587 0.68 15.64 -24.43
C ALA A 587 -0.18 16.34 -23.38
N LYS A 588 -1.16 15.64 -22.77
CA LYS A 588 -1.96 16.18 -21.66
C LYS A 588 -1.08 16.60 -20.48
N LEU A 589 -0.16 15.74 -20.03
CA LEU A 589 0.74 16.05 -18.93
C LEU A 589 1.61 17.29 -19.23
N ILE A 590 2.17 17.38 -20.44
CA ILE A 590 3.02 18.49 -20.89
C ILE A 590 2.24 19.80 -20.95
N GLU A 591 1.00 19.76 -21.43
CA GLU A 591 0.12 20.94 -21.55
C GLU A 591 -0.28 21.45 -20.15
N GLU A 592 -0.68 20.56 -19.25
CA GLU A 592 -1.09 20.93 -17.89
C GLU A 592 0.09 21.26 -16.97
N ASN A 593 1.30 20.86 -17.35
CA ASN A 593 2.54 21.06 -16.60
C ASN A 593 2.48 20.57 -15.14
N LYS A 594 1.61 19.61 -14.85
CA LYS A 594 1.42 18.93 -13.56
C LYS A 594 0.67 17.63 -13.75
N TYR A 595 0.78 16.71 -12.78
CA TYR A 595 -0.08 15.53 -12.76
C TYR A 595 -1.53 15.94 -12.48
N ASN A 596 -2.43 15.61 -13.43
CA ASN A 596 -3.86 15.90 -13.36
C ASN A 596 -4.65 14.87 -14.20
N PHE A 597 -4.76 13.63 -13.69
CA PHE A 597 -5.38 12.51 -14.37
C PHE A 597 -6.42 11.84 -13.51
#